data_bb3939f4f68aaba0c202fbf1e47fe39f
#
_entry.id   bb3939f4f68aaba0c202fbf1e47fe39f
#
_cell.length_a   1.000
_cell.length_b   1.000
_cell.length_c   1.000
_cell.angle_alpha   90.00
_cell.angle_beta   90.00
_cell.angle_gamma   90.00
#
_symmetry.space_group_name_H-M   'P 1'
#
loop_
_entity.id
_entity.type
_entity.pdbx_description
1 polymer ?
#
loop_
_entity_poly.entity_id
_entity_poly.type
_entity_poly.pdbx_seq_one_letter_code
_entity_poly.pdbx_strand_id
1 'polypeptide(L)'
;MTSRKKSDERSDDGRAELTAVQAALAAEHAAVYGYGVVGGRISRDRRTEAQAAYDAHRARRDALRREVLALGGTPEASAAAYELPFPVPDPAAAARLAAELEDRLAAVYADLVRAGGRARRREAAAALREAAVRAVRWRGGGVAFPGLTERASAAAPSGSASASAGVL
;
A
#
# COMPACT_ATOMS: atom_id res chain seq x y z
N MET A 1 -41.90 2.89 2.26
CA MET A 1 -40.86 2.36 1.35
C MET A 1 -39.47 2.94 1.59
N THR A 2 -39.33 4.16 2.10
CA THR A 2 -38.00 4.86 2.32
C THR A 2 -37.15 4.26 3.43
N SER A 3 -37.71 3.69 4.50
CA SER A 3 -36.97 3.16 5.66
C SER A 3 -36.14 1.90 5.34
N ARG A 4 -36.72 1.00 4.53
CA ARG A 4 -36.05 -0.27 4.14
C ARG A 4 -34.85 -0.01 3.24
N LYS A 5 -34.97 0.89 2.25
CA LYS A 5 -33.85 1.27 1.37
C LYS A 5 -32.65 1.85 2.13
N LYS A 6 -32.92 2.71 3.13
CA LYS A 6 -31.88 3.33 3.97
C LYS A 6 -31.20 2.33 4.92
N SER A 7 -31.87 1.23 5.27
CA SER A 7 -31.26 0.15 6.06
C SER A 7 -30.35 -0.72 5.20
N ASP A 8 -30.76 -1.02 3.98
CA ASP A 8 -29.99 -1.82 3.03
C ASP A 8 -28.70 -1.08 2.61
N GLU A 9 -28.81 0.22 2.28
CA GLU A 9 -27.64 1.07 1.95
C GLU A 9 -26.62 1.12 3.11
N ARG A 10 -27.06 1.26 4.36
CA ARG A 10 -26.16 1.24 5.53
C ARG A 10 -25.48 -0.10 5.76
N SER A 11 -26.17 -1.20 5.47
CA SER A 11 -25.60 -2.54 5.57
C SER A 11 -24.57 -2.79 4.50
N ASP A 12 -24.75 -2.28 3.29
CA ASP A 12 -23.82 -2.38 2.18
C ASP A 12 -22.57 -1.51 2.43
N ASP A 13 -22.75 -0.28 2.93
CA ASP A 13 -21.64 0.59 3.33
C ASP A 13 -20.79 -0.06 4.42
N GLY A 14 -21.41 -0.65 5.45
CA GLY A 14 -20.69 -1.34 6.53
C GLY A 14 -19.93 -2.57 6.04
N ARG A 15 -20.47 -3.31 5.08
CA ARG A 15 -19.79 -4.45 4.47
C ARG A 15 -18.60 -4.01 3.62
N ALA A 16 -18.77 -2.95 2.82
CA ALA A 16 -17.69 -2.38 2.01
C ALA A 16 -16.55 -1.85 2.89
N GLU A 17 -16.88 -1.17 4.00
CA GLU A 17 -15.91 -0.70 4.97
C GLU A 17 -15.12 -1.86 5.60
N LEU A 18 -15.80 -2.91 6.08
CA LEU A 18 -15.15 -4.10 6.65
C LEU A 18 -14.22 -4.77 5.62
N THR A 19 -14.66 -4.91 4.38
CA THR A 19 -13.85 -5.48 3.30
C THR A 19 -12.57 -4.67 3.07
N ALA A 20 -12.68 -3.35 3.03
CA ALA A 20 -11.52 -2.48 2.83
C ALA A 20 -10.56 -2.49 4.03
N VAL A 21 -11.06 -2.58 5.28
CA VAL A 21 -10.22 -2.73 6.48
C VAL A 21 -9.49 -4.08 6.48
N GLN A 22 -10.15 -5.17 6.09
CA GLN A 22 -9.51 -6.48 5.94
C GLN A 22 -8.41 -6.46 4.86
N ALA A 23 -8.65 -5.81 3.72
CA ALA A 23 -7.62 -5.64 2.69
C ALA A 23 -6.41 -4.86 3.21
N ALA A 24 -6.64 -3.80 3.98
CA ALA A 24 -5.56 -3.05 4.62
C ALA A 24 -4.80 -3.91 5.65
N LEU A 25 -5.49 -4.73 6.44
CA LEU A 25 -4.87 -5.65 7.38
C LEU A 25 -3.99 -6.69 6.66
N ALA A 26 -4.47 -7.27 5.57
CA ALA A 26 -3.70 -8.22 4.76
C ALA A 26 -2.44 -7.56 4.17
N ALA A 27 -2.56 -6.32 3.67
CA ALA A 27 -1.44 -5.57 3.16
C ALA A 27 -0.40 -5.23 4.25
N GLU A 28 -0.83 -4.90 5.46
CA GLU A 28 0.09 -4.67 6.58
C GLU A 28 0.78 -5.96 7.06
N HIS A 29 0.12 -7.11 7.00
CA HIS A 29 0.78 -8.41 7.23
C HIS A 29 1.91 -8.64 6.24
N ALA A 30 1.66 -8.42 4.94
CA ALA A 30 2.66 -8.55 3.90
C ALA A 30 3.80 -7.53 4.05
N ALA A 31 3.49 -6.29 4.45
CA ALA A 31 4.48 -5.25 4.70
C ALA A 31 5.41 -5.61 5.87
N VAL A 32 4.86 -6.10 6.98
CA VAL A 32 5.67 -6.56 8.13
C VAL A 32 6.63 -7.67 7.71
N TYR A 33 6.17 -8.66 6.95
CA TYR A 33 7.03 -9.71 6.41
C TYR A 33 8.11 -9.14 5.49
N GLY A 34 7.73 -8.32 4.52
CA GLY A 34 8.65 -7.72 3.55
C GLY A 34 9.69 -6.82 4.21
N TYR A 35 9.32 -6.02 5.20
CA TYR A 35 10.26 -5.21 5.97
C TYR A 35 11.21 -6.05 6.85
N GLY A 36 10.82 -7.26 7.26
CA GLY A 36 11.74 -8.24 7.83
C GLY A 36 12.85 -8.62 6.85
N VAL A 37 12.50 -8.86 5.58
CA VAL A 37 13.48 -9.13 4.52
C VAL A 37 14.34 -7.89 4.23
N VAL A 38 13.73 -6.70 4.13
CA VAL A 38 14.45 -5.43 3.93
C VAL A 38 15.47 -5.22 5.03
N GLY A 39 15.09 -5.36 6.31
CA GLY A 39 16.01 -5.17 7.45
C GLY A 39 17.20 -6.11 7.45
N GLY A 40 17.04 -7.33 6.93
CA GLY A 40 18.13 -8.30 6.78
C GLY A 40 19.11 -8.01 5.63
N ARG A 41 18.74 -7.16 4.66
CA ARG A 41 19.51 -6.92 3.42
C ARG A 41 19.91 -5.47 3.20
N ILE A 42 19.21 -4.51 3.85
CA ILE A 42 19.50 -3.08 3.67
C ILE A 42 20.90 -2.70 4.20
N SER A 43 21.47 -1.64 3.65
CA SER A 43 22.74 -1.08 4.09
C SER A 43 22.70 -0.57 5.55
N ARG A 44 23.85 -0.55 6.22
CA ARG A 44 23.92 -0.20 7.66
C ARG A 44 23.39 1.18 7.98
N ASP A 45 23.62 2.15 7.12
CA ASP A 45 23.18 3.54 7.25
C ASP A 45 21.65 3.69 7.20
N ARG A 46 20.95 2.77 6.52
CA ARG A 46 19.49 2.78 6.41
C ARG A 46 18.76 1.80 7.34
N ARG A 47 19.47 1.05 8.19
CA ARG A 47 18.84 0.09 9.11
C ARG A 47 17.85 0.71 10.07
N THR A 48 18.17 1.87 10.61
CA THR A 48 17.28 2.59 11.54
C THR A 48 15.99 2.99 10.84
N GLU A 49 16.06 3.44 9.58
CA GLU A 49 14.89 3.77 8.77
C GLU A 49 14.02 2.52 8.52
N ALA A 50 14.64 1.40 8.16
CA ALA A 50 13.94 0.14 7.93
C ALA A 50 13.27 -0.39 9.21
N GLN A 51 13.96 -0.30 10.36
CA GLN A 51 13.40 -0.70 11.66
C GLN A 51 12.21 0.17 12.05
N ALA A 52 12.32 1.49 11.88
CA ALA A 52 11.22 2.41 12.19
C ALA A 52 9.98 2.13 11.32
N ALA A 53 10.18 1.83 10.04
CA ALA A 53 9.09 1.43 9.15
C ALA A 53 8.46 0.09 9.57
N TYR A 54 9.29 -0.92 9.86
CA TYR A 54 8.82 -2.21 10.37
C TYR A 54 7.93 -2.07 11.62
N ASP A 55 8.38 -1.29 12.60
CA ASP A 55 7.63 -1.08 13.84
C ASP A 55 6.33 -0.32 13.61
N ALA A 56 6.34 0.68 12.71
CA ALA A 56 5.14 1.41 12.32
C ALA A 56 4.09 0.48 11.67
N HIS A 57 4.51 -0.41 10.77
CA HIS A 57 3.61 -1.38 10.14
C HIS A 57 3.07 -2.40 11.14
N ARG A 58 3.88 -2.86 12.10
CA ARG A 58 3.40 -3.72 13.18
C ARG A 58 2.30 -3.04 14.01
N ALA A 59 2.52 -1.80 14.42
CA ALA A 59 1.55 -1.04 15.19
C ALA A 59 0.25 -0.83 14.40
N ARG A 60 0.35 -0.54 13.11
CA ARG A 60 -0.80 -0.34 12.24
C ARG A 60 -1.58 -1.62 11.98
N ARG A 61 -0.90 -2.74 11.71
CA ARG A 61 -1.51 -4.07 11.65
C ARG A 61 -2.32 -4.37 12.92
N ASP A 62 -1.76 -4.11 14.09
CA ASP A 62 -2.43 -4.39 15.35
C ASP A 62 -3.65 -3.48 15.59
N ALA A 63 -3.58 -2.22 15.11
CA ALA A 63 -4.73 -1.32 15.10
C ALA A 63 -5.85 -1.84 14.17
N LEU A 64 -5.53 -2.20 12.93
CA LEU A 64 -6.50 -2.73 11.97
C LEU A 64 -7.16 -4.03 12.45
N ARG A 65 -6.43 -4.91 13.15
CA ARG A 65 -7.02 -6.09 13.78
C ARG A 65 -8.13 -5.72 14.77
N ARG A 66 -7.89 -4.71 15.62
CA ARG A 66 -8.91 -4.22 16.56
C ARG A 66 -10.10 -3.59 15.83
N GLU A 67 -9.86 -2.91 14.72
CA GLU A 67 -10.91 -2.32 13.90
C GLU A 67 -11.81 -3.37 13.25
N VAL A 68 -11.23 -4.44 12.71
CA VAL A 68 -12.02 -5.57 12.17
C VAL A 68 -12.93 -6.16 13.23
N LEU A 69 -12.42 -6.39 14.45
CA LEU A 69 -13.21 -6.88 15.57
C LEU A 69 -14.32 -5.90 15.95
N ALA A 70 -14.04 -4.59 15.99
CA ALA A 70 -15.03 -3.55 16.29
C ALA A 70 -16.14 -3.46 15.23
N LEU A 71 -15.84 -3.83 13.97
CA LEU A 71 -16.80 -3.95 12.88
C LEU A 71 -17.56 -5.29 12.87
N GLY A 72 -17.32 -6.16 13.87
CA GLY A 72 -17.97 -7.47 13.98
C GLY A 72 -17.38 -8.54 13.04
N GLY A 73 -16.23 -8.28 12.43
CA GLY A 73 -15.52 -9.22 11.56
C GLY A 73 -14.53 -10.10 12.32
N THR A 74 -14.03 -11.14 11.66
CA THR A 74 -12.90 -11.96 12.13
C THR A 74 -11.64 -11.50 11.41
N PRO A 75 -10.60 -11.00 12.14
CA PRO A 75 -9.37 -10.53 11.52
C PRO A 75 -8.68 -11.63 10.71
N GLU A 76 -8.28 -11.31 9.49
CA GLU A 76 -7.49 -12.21 8.67
C GLU A 76 -6.15 -12.52 9.35
N ALA A 77 -5.77 -13.81 9.36
CA ALA A 77 -4.50 -14.24 9.91
C ALA A 77 -3.36 -13.94 8.92
N SER A 78 -2.15 -13.70 9.46
CA SER A 78 -0.98 -13.60 8.60
C SER A 78 -0.66 -14.96 7.97
N ALA A 79 -0.24 -14.96 6.70
CA ALA A 79 0.34 -16.14 6.09
C ALA A 79 1.69 -16.49 6.74
N ALA A 80 2.10 -17.76 6.62
CA ALA A 80 3.41 -18.21 7.10
C ALA A 80 4.57 -17.56 6.31
N ALA A 81 4.35 -17.25 5.03
CA ALA A 81 5.26 -16.55 4.15
C ALA A 81 4.47 -15.80 3.07
N TYR A 82 5.11 -14.80 2.49
CA TYR A 82 4.57 -14.02 1.36
C TYR A 82 5.55 -14.10 0.20
N GLU A 83 5.02 -14.25 -1.00
CA GLU A 83 5.81 -14.17 -2.21
C GLU A 83 6.34 -12.74 -2.40
N LEU A 84 7.64 -12.62 -2.67
CA LEU A 84 8.27 -11.35 -2.97
C LEU A 84 8.14 -11.06 -4.48
N PRO A 85 7.97 -9.78 -4.86
CA PRO A 85 7.81 -9.41 -6.27
C PRO A 85 9.05 -9.69 -7.12
N PHE A 86 10.22 -9.81 -6.47
CA PHE A 86 11.52 -10.10 -7.08
C PHE A 86 12.52 -10.58 -6.02
N PRO A 87 13.64 -11.22 -6.42
CA PRO A 87 14.73 -11.58 -5.53
C PRO A 87 15.37 -10.35 -4.87
N VAL A 88 15.82 -10.49 -3.61
CA VAL A 88 16.42 -9.40 -2.81
C VAL A 88 17.85 -9.79 -2.40
N PRO A 89 18.82 -9.82 -3.34
CA PRO A 89 20.19 -10.26 -3.06
C PRO A 89 21.03 -9.20 -2.35
N ASP A 90 20.74 -7.91 -2.50
CA ASP A 90 21.61 -6.79 -2.13
C ASP A 90 20.81 -5.60 -1.53
N PRO A 91 21.51 -4.58 -0.98
CA PRO A 91 20.86 -3.41 -0.40
C PRO A 91 20.01 -2.58 -1.40
N ALA A 92 20.38 -2.53 -2.66
CA ALA A 92 19.65 -1.80 -3.67
C ALA A 92 18.30 -2.49 -3.95
N ALA A 93 18.29 -3.82 -4.06
CA ALA A 93 17.08 -4.61 -4.18
C ALA A 93 16.20 -4.49 -2.93
N ALA A 94 16.79 -4.43 -1.73
CA ALA A 94 16.07 -4.20 -0.48
C ALA A 94 15.37 -2.82 -0.46
N ALA A 95 16.03 -1.76 -0.90
CA ALA A 95 15.43 -0.44 -1.01
C ALA A 95 14.28 -0.41 -2.04
N ARG A 96 14.45 -1.09 -3.18
CA ARG A 96 13.37 -1.24 -4.17
C ARG A 96 12.17 -2.01 -3.61
N LEU A 97 12.42 -3.08 -2.83
CA LEU A 97 11.35 -3.83 -2.17
C LEU A 97 10.59 -2.94 -1.20
N ALA A 98 11.30 -2.16 -0.37
CA ALA A 98 10.65 -1.23 0.55
C ALA A 98 9.77 -0.21 -0.19
N ALA A 99 10.25 0.37 -1.30
CA ALA A 99 9.45 1.28 -2.11
C ALA A 99 8.20 0.61 -2.69
N GLU A 100 8.32 -0.62 -3.20
CA GLU A 100 7.21 -1.39 -3.76
C GLU A 100 6.14 -1.73 -2.70
N LEU A 101 6.56 -2.08 -1.48
CA LEU A 101 5.66 -2.34 -0.36
C LEU A 101 4.84 -1.09 0.00
N GLU A 102 5.50 0.06 0.05
CA GLU A 102 4.83 1.33 0.37
C GLU A 102 3.87 1.77 -0.75
N ASP A 103 4.21 1.56 -2.01
CA ASP A 103 3.31 1.85 -3.14
C ASP A 103 2.05 0.98 -3.08
N ARG A 104 2.17 -0.31 -2.80
CA ARG A 104 1.03 -1.22 -2.61
C ARG A 104 0.16 -0.81 -1.44
N LEU A 105 0.77 -0.43 -0.32
CA LEU A 105 0.05 0.09 0.83
C LEU A 105 -0.69 1.39 0.49
N ALA A 106 -0.07 2.32 -0.23
CA ALA A 106 -0.74 3.54 -0.68
C ALA A 106 -2.00 3.25 -1.51
N ALA A 107 -1.94 2.27 -2.41
CA ALA A 107 -3.08 1.86 -3.21
C ALA A 107 -4.23 1.30 -2.34
N VAL A 108 -3.92 0.41 -1.41
CA VAL A 108 -4.90 -0.19 -0.50
C VAL A 108 -5.51 0.86 0.43
N TYR A 109 -4.72 1.80 0.94
CA TYR A 109 -5.23 2.90 1.75
C TYR A 109 -6.08 3.89 0.95
N ALA A 110 -5.82 4.07 -0.35
CA ALA A 110 -6.71 4.85 -1.23
C ALA A 110 -8.10 4.21 -1.34
N ASP A 111 -8.18 2.88 -1.42
CA ASP A 111 -9.45 2.15 -1.39
C ASP A 111 -10.16 2.30 -0.03
N LEU A 112 -9.43 2.24 1.08
CA LEU A 112 -9.99 2.45 2.41
C LEU A 112 -10.46 3.89 2.62
N VAL A 113 -9.80 4.90 2.03
CA VAL A 113 -10.30 6.28 2.00
C VAL A 113 -11.66 6.36 1.32
N ARG A 114 -11.85 5.63 0.24
CA ARG A 114 -13.11 5.61 -0.50
C ARG A 114 -14.24 4.91 0.25
N ALA A 115 -13.96 3.75 0.87
CA ALA A 115 -14.95 2.90 1.52
C ALA A 115 -15.26 3.33 2.97
N GLY A 116 -14.33 3.98 3.67
CA GLY A 116 -14.43 4.27 5.09
C GLY A 116 -15.36 5.43 5.45
N GLY A 117 -15.99 5.37 6.61
CA GLY A 117 -16.69 6.49 7.23
C GLY A 117 -15.75 7.64 7.58
N ARG A 118 -16.33 8.80 8.02
CA ARG A 118 -15.57 10.06 8.20
C ARG A 118 -14.28 9.94 9.03
N ALA A 119 -14.31 9.25 10.16
CA ALA A 119 -13.14 9.10 11.03
C ALA A 119 -12.09 8.22 10.36
N ARG A 120 -12.48 7.05 9.88
CA ARG A 120 -11.59 6.09 9.21
C ARG A 120 -10.98 6.65 7.93
N ARG A 121 -11.76 7.41 7.16
CA ARG A 121 -11.26 8.10 5.96
C ARG A 121 -10.09 9.02 6.27
N ARG A 122 -10.12 9.76 7.40
CA ARG A 122 -9.00 10.63 7.81
C ARG A 122 -7.77 9.82 8.20
N GLU A 123 -7.95 8.72 8.92
CA GLU A 123 -6.86 7.83 9.33
C GLU A 123 -6.25 7.12 8.12
N ALA A 124 -7.08 6.62 7.21
CA ALA A 124 -6.63 6.00 5.96
C ALA A 124 -5.88 7.01 5.07
N ALA A 125 -6.35 8.25 4.97
CA ALA A 125 -5.66 9.30 4.21
C ALA A 125 -4.30 9.67 4.83
N ALA A 126 -4.19 9.66 6.17
CA ALA A 126 -2.90 9.85 6.84
C ALA A 126 -1.96 8.68 6.54
N ALA A 127 -2.45 7.44 6.60
CA ALA A 127 -1.68 6.24 6.28
C ALA A 127 -1.20 6.22 4.82
N LEU A 128 -2.08 6.57 3.88
CA LEU A 128 -1.73 6.72 2.46
C LEU A 128 -0.59 7.72 2.27
N ARG A 129 -0.72 8.91 2.89
CA ARG A 129 0.33 9.94 2.78
C ARG A 129 1.66 9.47 3.36
N GLU A 130 1.64 8.78 4.50
CA GLU A 130 2.87 8.24 5.09
C GLU A 130 3.52 7.19 4.20
N ALA A 131 2.75 6.27 3.64
CA ALA A 131 3.23 5.27 2.69
C ALA A 131 3.84 5.94 1.45
N ALA A 132 3.15 6.91 0.85
CA ALA A 132 3.66 7.64 -0.30
C ALA A 132 4.99 8.37 0.00
N VAL A 133 5.11 9.01 1.17
CA VAL A 133 6.35 9.68 1.60
C VAL A 133 7.49 8.66 1.80
N ARG A 134 7.23 7.50 2.42
CA ARG A 134 8.24 6.46 2.56
C ARG A 134 8.67 5.89 1.22
N ALA A 135 7.73 5.63 0.29
CA ALA A 135 8.05 5.17 -1.06
C ALA A 135 9.03 6.13 -1.77
N VAL A 136 8.78 7.45 -1.68
CA VAL A 136 9.70 8.48 -2.21
C VAL A 136 11.08 8.42 -1.58
N ARG A 137 11.16 8.29 -0.25
CA ARG A 137 12.44 8.18 0.47
C ARG A 137 13.21 6.93 0.08
N TRP A 138 12.54 5.79 -0.09
CA TRP A 138 13.17 4.54 -0.50
C TRP A 138 13.65 4.60 -1.95
N ARG A 139 12.89 5.20 -2.84
CA ARG A 139 13.16 5.27 -4.28
C ARG A 139 14.08 6.42 -4.67
N GLY A 140 14.11 7.48 -3.88
CA GLY A 140 14.81 8.73 -4.22
C GLY A 140 14.07 9.61 -5.23
N GLY A 141 12.77 9.34 -5.51
CA GLY A 141 11.95 10.13 -6.41
C GLY A 141 10.45 9.93 -6.20
N GLY A 142 9.66 10.95 -6.46
CA GLY A 142 8.20 10.91 -6.35
C GLY A 142 7.51 10.32 -7.58
N VAL A 143 6.26 9.89 -7.39
CA VAL A 143 5.31 9.55 -8.46
C VAL A 143 4.15 10.55 -8.43
N ALA A 144 3.61 10.89 -9.60
CA ALA A 144 2.59 11.93 -9.71
C ALA A 144 1.29 11.61 -8.94
N PHE A 145 0.93 10.32 -8.88
CA PHE A 145 -0.30 9.85 -8.24
C PHE A 145 -0.03 8.61 -7.39
N PRO A 146 0.41 8.76 -6.13
CA PRO A 146 0.61 7.62 -5.23
C PRO A 146 -0.68 6.80 -5.08
N GLY A 147 -0.59 5.49 -5.26
CA GLY A 147 -1.74 4.57 -5.15
C GLY A 147 -2.61 4.43 -6.41
N LEU A 148 -2.26 5.09 -7.52
CA LEU A 148 -2.95 4.98 -8.81
C LEU A 148 -1.99 4.49 -9.89
N THR A 149 -1.76 3.19 -9.93
CA THR A 149 -0.75 2.55 -10.81
C THR A 149 -1.12 2.58 -12.29
N GLU A 150 -2.41 2.57 -12.65
CA GLU A 150 -2.88 2.59 -14.03
C GLU A 150 -2.51 3.87 -14.80
N ARG A 151 -2.27 4.98 -14.14
CA ARG A 151 -1.87 6.24 -14.80
C ARG A 151 -0.38 6.34 -15.06
N ALA A 152 0.45 5.53 -14.42
CA ALA A 152 1.89 5.49 -14.67
C ALA A 152 2.22 4.82 -16.03
N SER A 153 1.41 3.88 -16.49
CA SER A 153 1.59 3.22 -17.80
C SER A 153 1.21 4.08 -19.01
N ALA A 154 0.39 5.12 -18.81
CA ALA A 154 -0.08 5.99 -19.90
C ALA A 154 0.91 7.12 -20.27
N ALA A 155 1.98 7.30 -19.50
CA ALA A 155 2.94 8.40 -19.67
C ALA A 155 4.23 8.01 -20.39
N ALA A 156 4.32 6.84 -21.02
CA ALA A 156 5.45 6.50 -21.88
C ALA A 156 5.28 7.21 -23.23
N PRO A 157 6.17 8.13 -23.63
CA PRO A 157 6.05 8.79 -24.92
C PRO A 157 6.36 7.78 -26.04
N SER A 158 5.38 7.50 -26.88
CA SER A 158 5.59 6.85 -28.17
C SER A 158 6.32 7.81 -29.09
N GLY A 159 7.64 7.87 -28.93
CA GLY A 159 8.53 8.64 -29.78
C GLY A 159 9.32 7.74 -30.70
N SER A 160 8.68 7.13 -31.69
CA SER A 160 9.35 6.56 -32.84
C SER A 160 9.19 7.52 -34.01
N ALA A 161 10.04 8.53 -34.06
CA ALA A 161 10.23 9.29 -35.29
C ALA A 161 11.24 8.54 -36.16
N SER A 162 10.73 7.76 -37.12
CA SER A 162 11.49 7.22 -38.23
C SER A 162 11.88 8.37 -39.18
N ALA A 163 13.11 8.82 -39.07
CA ALA A 163 13.68 9.70 -40.09
C ALA A 163 14.24 8.83 -41.21
N SER A 164 13.47 8.71 -42.29
CA SER A 164 13.94 8.22 -43.57
C SER A 164 14.86 9.26 -44.22
N ALA A 165 16.15 8.96 -44.30
CA ALA A 165 17.07 9.73 -45.13
C ALA A 165 16.98 9.21 -46.56
N GLY A 166 16.43 10.04 -47.43
CA GLY A 166 16.48 9.83 -48.86
C GLY A 166 17.87 10.10 -49.45
N VAL A 167 18.21 9.25 -50.37
CA VAL A 167 19.36 9.26 -51.27
C VAL A 167 19.38 10.54 -52.13
N LEU A 168 20.55 11.12 -52.35
CA LEU A 168 21.24 11.41 -53.62
C LEU A 168 22.72 11.64 -53.33
#